data_d299faf93cf3d3b4d46575c4a0641a33
#
_entry.id   d299faf93cf3d3b4d46575c4a0641a33
#
_cell.length_a   1.000
_cell.length_b   1.000
_cell.length_c   1.000
_cell.angle_alpha   90.00
_cell.angle_beta   90.00
_cell.angle_gamma   90.00
#
_symmetry.space_group_name_H-M   'P 1'
#
loop_
_entity.id
_entity.type
_entity.pdbx_description
1 polymer ?
#
loop_
_entity_poly.entity_id
_entity_poly.type
_entity_poly.pdbx_seq_one_letter_code
_entity_poly.pdbx_strand_id
1 'polypeptide(L)'
;MSRRLAFPAQSDYCGPGIASPLRSVAVACPRHIGLASRSVAASAIMTAQGGSTWHRRLQGVSPMIDRYTRPEMGRIWSLQNKFEIWKEIEVLVCEAQGQLGVVPAEDVVTIRERAAFEVERIDELEATLNHDVIAFLTNIAEHIDAGLGPDDPKPSRWVHYGMTSSDLGDTALCYQMTQAQDMIIEDVRRLGRICARRALEFKDTLCVGRTHGIHAEPMTFGMKWAVWAQALKRAEGRLVATRKFSCAWGAISGAVGSYSNVDPFVERYVCEKLGLEPDPASTQVIARDRHAHVLAILATVAATAEWIATEIRALQKTDTLEAEEPFTAGQKGSSAMPHKRNPITAERVCGLARVVKANAQVGFNDVALWHERDISHSSAERVVLADSYIALDYLLDKLAWILDGLVVYPEVMRANLEKTRGLIYSSRVLLALVDAGMKREDAYAIVQRNAMRVWDDIQQGRNGSSYREALEADEAFGAAGLSAAELDGIFDPWAFLARSGVVYERVQGLEF
;
A
#
# COMPACT_ATOMS: atom_id res chain seq x y z
N MET A 1 0.13 45.23 32.35
CA MET A 1 -1.04 45.77 31.57
C MET A 1 -1.65 44.61 30.81
N SER A 2 -2.72 44.04 31.42
CA SER A 2 -3.49 42.91 30.90
C SER A 2 -4.69 43.43 30.13
N ARG A 3 -4.87 42.99 28.91
CA ARG A 3 -6.16 43.14 28.18
C ARG A 3 -6.76 41.77 27.97
N ARG A 4 -7.84 41.51 28.68
CA ARG A 4 -8.79 40.40 28.43
C ARG A 4 -9.66 40.76 27.22
N LEU A 5 -9.74 39.87 26.25
CA LEU A 5 -10.75 39.92 25.18
C LEU A 5 -11.91 39.01 25.59
N ALA A 6 -13.09 39.63 25.69
CA ALA A 6 -14.35 38.96 26.00
C ALA A 6 -15.01 38.51 24.69
N PHE A 7 -15.55 37.30 24.66
CA PHE A 7 -16.42 36.78 23.60
C PHE A 7 -17.90 37.07 23.94
N PRO A 8 -18.75 37.46 22.97
CA PRO A 8 -20.17 37.63 23.21
C PRO A 8 -20.93 36.29 23.12
N ALA A 9 -21.99 36.18 23.93
CA ALA A 9 -22.89 35.07 24.05
C ALA A 9 -23.80 34.90 22.82
N GLN A 10 -24.07 33.65 22.44
CA GLN A 10 -25.06 33.28 21.43
C GLN A 10 -26.46 33.36 22.03
N SER A 11 -27.37 34.02 21.30
CA SER A 11 -28.77 34.12 21.58
C SER A 11 -29.56 32.95 20.97
N ASP A 12 -30.49 32.46 21.75
CA ASP A 12 -31.50 31.42 21.44
C ASP A 12 -32.36 31.78 20.23
N TYR A 13 -32.58 30.83 19.33
CA TYR A 13 -33.69 30.79 18.39
C TYR A 13 -34.45 29.48 18.58
N CYS A 14 -35.59 29.58 19.27
CA CYS A 14 -36.66 28.59 19.26
C CYS A 14 -37.61 28.86 18.07
N GLY A 15 -37.78 27.88 17.19
CA GLY A 15 -38.81 27.86 16.15
C GLY A 15 -39.57 26.51 16.16
N PRO A 16 -40.86 26.44 15.80
CA PRO A 16 -41.81 25.44 16.32
C PRO A 16 -41.79 24.10 15.60
N GLY A 17 -42.14 23.07 16.37
CA GLY A 17 -42.19 21.68 15.99
C GLY A 17 -43.26 21.33 14.95
N ILE A 18 -42.90 20.34 14.10
CA ILE A 18 -43.86 19.57 13.31
C ILE A 18 -43.78 18.13 13.78
N ALA A 19 -44.79 17.66 14.45
CA ALA A 19 -45.01 16.28 14.83
C ALA A 19 -45.57 15.51 13.62
N SER A 20 -44.98 14.41 13.25
CA SER A 20 -45.58 13.39 12.37
C SER A 20 -45.57 12.04 13.06
N PRO A 21 -46.64 11.24 12.99
CA PRO A 21 -46.81 10.05 13.80
C PRO A 21 -46.11 8.82 13.17
N LEU A 22 -45.30 8.16 13.95
CA LEU A 22 -44.75 6.83 13.64
C LEU A 22 -45.89 5.79 13.75
N ARG A 23 -46.27 5.20 12.62
CA ARG A 23 -47.07 3.98 12.58
C ARG A 23 -46.15 2.78 12.87
N SER A 24 -46.43 2.11 13.97
CA SER A 24 -45.90 0.80 14.30
C SER A 24 -46.45 -0.27 13.36
N VAL A 25 -45.60 -0.92 12.58
CA VAL A 25 -45.92 -2.15 11.84
C VAL A 25 -45.43 -3.32 12.69
N ALA A 26 -46.38 -4.04 13.30
CA ALA A 26 -46.11 -5.32 13.95
C ALA A 26 -45.91 -6.39 12.89
N VAL A 27 -44.70 -6.97 12.83
CA VAL A 27 -44.43 -8.19 12.03
C VAL A 27 -44.69 -9.38 12.91
N ALA A 28 -45.71 -10.17 12.53
CA ALA A 28 -46.07 -11.41 13.17
C ALA A 28 -45.02 -12.51 12.86
N CYS A 29 -44.57 -13.20 13.89
CA CYS A 29 -43.71 -14.37 13.82
C CYS A 29 -44.58 -15.62 13.58
N PRO A 30 -44.31 -16.48 12.60
CA PRO A 30 -44.98 -17.79 12.49
C PRO A 30 -44.32 -18.84 13.39
N ARG A 31 -45.16 -19.62 14.04
CA ARG A 31 -44.82 -20.71 14.97
C ARG A 31 -44.33 -21.94 14.26
N HIS A 32 -43.37 -22.61 14.91
CA HIS A 32 -43.08 -24.03 15.01
C HIS A 32 -43.41 -24.98 13.81
N ILE A 33 -42.33 -25.48 13.20
CA ILE A 33 -42.37 -26.81 12.54
C ILE A 33 -41.40 -27.71 13.29
N GLY A 34 -41.94 -28.82 13.83
CA GLY A 34 -41.23 -29.82 14.62
C GLY A 34 -40.21 -30.60 13.80
N LEU A 35 -39.03 -30.77 14.31
CA LEU A 35 -37.99 -31.66 13.81
C LEU A 35 -38.18 -33.06 14.46
N ALA A 36 -38.64 -34.02 13.67
CA ALA A 36 -38.60 -35.42 14.01
C ALA A 36 -37.16 -35.94 13.92
N SER A 37 -36.67 -36.47 15.03
CA SER A 37 -35.44 -37.22 15.15
C SER A 37 -35.52 -38.53 14.32
N ARG A 38 -34.60 -38.68 13.35
CA ARG A 38 -34.23 -39.99 12.83
C ARG A 38 -32.72 -40.20 12.99
N SER A 39 -32.41 -41.01 13.99
CA SER A 39 -31.10 -41.65 14.14
C SER A 39 -30.87 -42.62 13.00
N VAL A 40 -29.85 -42.45 12.19
CA VAL A 40 -29.29 -43.49 11.33
C VAL A 40 -27.85 -43.68 11.73
N ALA A 41 -27.62 -44.75 12.47
CA ALA A 41 -26.30 -45.29 12.70
C ALA A 41 -25.82 -45.92 11.39
N ALA A 42 -24.78 -45.38 10.77
CA ALA A 42 -24.02 -46.05 9.73
C ALA A 42 -22.58 -46.20 10.21
N SER A 43 -22.28 -47.37 10.74
CA SER A 43 -20.94 -47.88 10.99
C SER A 43 -20.31 -48.18 9.61
N ALA A 44 -19.30 -47.38 9.23
CA ALA A 44 -18.42 -47.72 8.13
C ALA A 44 -16.98 -47.70 8.64
N ILE A 45 -16.47 -48.89 8.84
CA ILE A 45 -15.05 -49.21 8.97
C ILE A 45 -14.40 -48.79 7.64
N MET A 46 -13.67 -47.68 7.63
CA MET A 46 -12.70 -47.37 6.57
C MET A 46 -11.30 -47.52 7.13
N THR A 47 -10.63 -48.51 6.61
CA THR A 47 -9.21 -48.83 6.80
C THR A 47 -8.33 -47.62 6.52
N ALA A 48 -7.44 -47.38 7.45
CA ALA A 48 -6.38 -46.35 7.36
C ALA A 48 -5.40 -46.70 6.22
N GLN A 49 -5.53 -46.03 5.10
CA GLN A 49 -4.46 -45.80 4.13
C GLN A 49 -4.80 -44.51 3.33
N GLY A 50 -4.28 -43.37 3.75
CA GLY A 50 -4.55 -42.08 3.08
C GLY A 50 -4.19 -40.86 3.90
N GLY A 51 -3.43 -41.01 4.95
CA GLY A 51 -2.96 -39.88 5.76
C GLY A 51 -1.62 -39.34 5.28
N SER A 52 -1.61 -38.40 4.33
CA SER A 52 -0.38 -37.60 4.14
C SER A 52 -0.52 -36.33 3.28
N THR A 53 -1.66 -36.05 2.68
CA THR A 53 -1.76 -34.87 1.79
C THR A 53 -2.28 -33.60 2.45
N TRP A 54 -2.97 -33.71 3.57
CA TRP A 54 -3.46 -32.54 4.32
C TRP A 54 -2.42 -31.95 5.29
N HIS A 55 -1.56 -32.76 5.89
CA HIS A 55 -0.50 -32.29 6.81
C HIS A 55 0.67 -31.59 6.08
N ARG A 56 0.93 -31.89 4.81
CA ARG A 56 1.98 -31.19 4.05
C ARG A 56 1.62 -29.76 3.62
N ARG A 57 0.37 -29.34 3.72
CA ARG A 57 -0.06 -27.97 3.40
C ARG A 57 0.04 -27.00 4.56
N LEU A 58 0.30 -27.46 5.77
CA LEU A 58 0.45 -26.57 6.95
C LEU A 58 1.91 -26.15 7.21
N GLN A 59 2.87 -26.72 6.50
CA GLN A 59 4.27 -26.28 6.56
C GLN A 59 4.44 -24.98 5.76
N GLY A 60 4.27 -23.83 6.43
CA GLY A 60 4.44 -22.52 5.85
C GLY A 60 3.12 -21.79 5.55
N VAL A 61 2.25 -21.68 6.55
CA VAL A 61 1.09 -20.78 6.44
C VAL A 61 1.64 -19.36 6.41
N SER A 62 1.69 -18.78 5.20
CA SER A 62 1.84 -17.35 5.04
C SER A 62 0.64 -16.66 5.72
N PRO A 63 0.83 -15.58 6.48
CA PRO A 63 -0.28 -14.81 7.07
C PRO A 63 -1.35 -14.43 6.03
N MET A 64 -0.92 -13.99 4.85
CA MET A 64 -1.77 -13.75 3.69
C MET A 64 -2.01 -15.06 2.91
N ILE A 65 -3.12 -15.12 2.15
CA ILE A 65 -3.39 -16.28 1.29
C ILE A 65 -2.32 -16.46 0.21
N ASP A 66 -1.95 -17.70 -0.10
CA ASP A 66 -0.88 -18.06 -1.04
C ASP A 66 -1.00 -17.35 -2.39
N ARG A 67 -2.23 -17.15 -2.87
CA ARG A 67 -2.50 -16.47 -4.14
C ARG A 67 -1.90 -15.06 -4.24
N TYR A 68 -1.76 -14.37 -3.12
CA TYR A 68 -1.29 -12.97 -3.04
C TYR A 68 0.04 -12.84 -2.30
N THR A 69 0.76 -13.95 -2.17
CA THR A 69 2.07 -14.00 -1.52
C THR A 69 3.14 -14.28 -2.56
N ARG A 70 4.09 -13.36 -2.74
CA ARG A 70 5.31 -13.64 -3.51
C ARG A 70 6.28 -14.44 -2.64
N PRO A 71 7.00 -15.42 -3.21
CA PRO A 71 7.84 -16.34 -2.42
C PRO A 71 8.87 -15.63 -1.53
N GLU A 72 9.50 -14.58 -2.03
CA GLU A 72 10.55 -13.86 -1.33
C GLU A 72 10.00 -13.13 -0.09
N MET A 73 8.89 -12.41 -0.25
CA MET A 73 8.21 -11.74 0.87
C MET A 73 7.60 -12.74 1.84
N GLY A 74 6.98 -13.82 1.32
CA GLY A 74 6.45 -14.90 2.14
C GLY A 74 7.52 -15.59 3.01
N ARG A 75 8.74 -15.74 2.49
CA ARG A 75 9.87 -16.27 3.25
C ARG A 75 10.21 -15.39 4.46
N ILE A 76 10.21 -14.07 4.31
CA ILE A 76 10.52 -13.15 5.42
C ILE A 76 9.53 -13.34 6.57
N TRP A 77 8.25 -13.55 6.28
CA TRP A 77 7.19 -13.70 7.28
C TRP A 77 6.89 -15.15 7.67
N SER A 78 7.70 -16.12 7.22
CA SER A 78 7.56 -17.53 7.61
C SER A 78 8.01 -17.77 9.05
N LEU A 79 7.46 -18.81 9.68
CA LEU A 79 7.92 -19.28 11.00
C LEU A 79 9.39 -19.68 10.98
N GLN A 80 9.86 -20.29 9.89
CA GLN A 80 11.26 -20.65 9.73
C GLN A 80 12.17 -19.42 9.86
N ASN A 81 11.88 -18.32 9.15
CA ASN A 81 12.68 -17.10 9.24
C ASN A 81 12.55 -16.43 10.61
N LYS A 82 11.35 -16.41 11.20
CA LYS A 82 11.12 -15.89 12.55
C LYS A 82 12.03 -16.60 13.57
N PHE A 83 12.01 -17.92 13.59
CA PHE A 83 12.79 -18.70 14.56
C PHE A 83 14.30 -18.70 14.24
N GLU A 84 14.70 -18.56 12.97
CA GLU A 84 16.09 -18.34 12.63
C GLU A 84 16.63 -17.02 13.21
N ILE A 85 15.84 -15.94 13.12
CA ILE A 85 16.19 -14.65 13.72
C ILE A 85 16.21 -14.77 15.26
N TRP A 86 15.24 -15.46 15.85
CA TRP A 86 15.19 -15.68 17.30
C TRP A 86 16.44 -16.44 17.78
N LYS A 87 16.81 -17.53 17.11
CA LYS A 87 18.05 -18.27 17.39
C LYS A 87 19.28 -17.38 17.33
N GLU A 88 19.40 -16.58 16.29
CA GLU A 88 20.56 -15.69 16.14
C GLU A 88 20.62 -14.64 17.25
N ILE A 89 19.49 -14.04 17.65
CA ILE A 89 19.44 -13.08 18.77
C ILE A 89 19.89 -13.74 20.07
N GLU A 90 19.36 -14.93 20.42
CA GLU A 90 19.74 -15.66 21.63
C GLU A 90 21.23 -15.99 21.66
N VAL A 91 21.80 -16.42 20.55
CA VAL A 91 23.22 -16.72 20.44
C VAL A 91 24.05 -15.45 20.58
N LEU A 92 23.68 -14.36 19.92
CA LEU A 92 24.37 -13.07 20.07
C LEU A 92 24.31 -12.51 21.48
N VAL A 93 23.20 -12.72 22.21
CA VAL A 93 23.10 -12.37 23.63
C VAL A 93 24.10 -13.17 24.47
N CYS A 94 24.20 -14.48 24.25
CA CYS A 94 25.19 -15.32 24.95
C CYS A 94 26.62 -14.90 24.61
N GLU A 95 26.92 -14.52 23.38
CA GLU A 95 28.25 -14.00 22.99
C GLU A 95 28.57 -12.68 23.72
N ALA A 96 27.61 -11.74 23.75
CA ALA A 96 27.79 -10.47 24.47
C ALA A 96 28.04 -10.68 25.97
N GLN A 97 27.26 -11.57 26.59
CA GLN A 97 27.42 -11.93 27.99
C GLN A 97 28.74 -12.69 28.26
N GLY A 98 29.21 -13.47 27.28
CA GLY A 98 30.53 -14.07 27.32
C GLY A 98 31.67 -13.06 27.32
N GLN A 99 31.55 -11.96 26.56
CA GLN A 99 32.51 -10.85 26.57
C GLN A 99 32.50 -10.11 27.96
N LEU A 100 31.37 -10.08 28.62
CA LEU A 100 31.27 -9.55 30.00
C LEU A 100 31.74 -10.52 31.10
N GLY A 101 32.09 -11.76 30.71
CA GLY A 101 32.51 -12.80 31.66
C GLY A 101 31.34 -13.40 32.46
N VAL A 102 30.09 -13.17 32.04
CA VAL A 102 28.88 -13.76 32.67
C VAL A 102 28.70 -15.21 32.23
N VAL A 103 28.81 -15.45 30.92
CA VAL A 103 28.73 -16.78 30.33
C VAL A 103 30.14 -17.32 30.10
N PRO A 104 30.47 -18.57 30.55
CA PRO A 104 31.75 -19.19 30.28
C PRO A 104 32.03 -19.28 28.77
N ALA A 105 33.28 -19.05 28.37
CA ALA A 105 33.67 -19.02 26.94
C ALA A 105 33.38 -20.36 26.22
N GLU A 106 33.60 -21.48 26.91
CA GLU A 106 33.28 -22.83 26.43
C GLU A 106 31.79 -23.05 26.19
N ASP A 107 30.93 -22.48 27.07
CA ASP A 107 29.48 -22.56 26.90
C ASP A 107 29.02 -21.70 25.71
N VAL A 108 29.63 -20.51 25.50
CA VAL A 108 29.35 -19.65 24.30
C VAL A 108 29.66 -20.40 23.01
N VAL A 109 30.82 -21.07 22.94
CA VAL A 109 31.20 -21.86 21.75
C VAL A 109 30.19 -22.98 21.51
N THR A 110 29.85 -23.72 22.59
CA THR A 110 28.88 -24.83 22.51
C THR A 110 27.52 -24.36 22.03
N ILE A 111 27.01 -23.23 22.57
CA ILE A 111 25.73 -22.64 22.16
C ILE A 111 25.76 -22.25 20.68
N ARG A 112 26.81 -21.55 20.22
CA ARG A 112 26.94 -21.14 18.81
C ARG A 112 26.98 -22.33 17.85
N GLU A 113 27.65 -23.40 18.20
CA GLU A 113 27.82 -24.58 17.36
C GLU A 113 26.57 -25.49 17.34
N ARG A 114 25.84 -25.58 18.46
CA ARG A 114 24.75 -26.54 18.62
C ARG A 114 23.35 -25.95 18.56
N ALA A 115 23.21 -24.63 18.67
CA ALA A 115 21.88 -24.00 18.62
C ALA A 115 21.17 -24.30 17.29
N ALA A 116 20.10 -25.08 17.37
CA ALA A 116 19.24 -25.45 16.26
C ALA A 116 17.79 -25.52 16.73
N PHE A 117 16.87 -25.59 15.78
CA PHE A 117 15.44 -25.70 16.08
C PHE A 117 14.69 -26.44 14.97
N GLU A 118 13.52 -26.95 15.30
CA GLU A 118 12.58 -27.59 14.38
C GLU A 118 11.20 -26.95 14.57
N VAL A 119 10.64 -26.34 13.52
CA VAL A 119 9.34 -25.61 13.60
C VAL A 119 8.24 -26.53 14.12
N GLU A 120 8.17 -27.76 13.59
CA GLU A 120 7.16 -28.76 13.98
C GLU A 120 7.28 -29.11 15.48
N ARG A 121 8.52 -29.22 15.99
CA ARG A 121 8.75 -29.52 17.40
C ARG A 121 8.33 -28.36 18.32
N ILE A 122 8.57 -27.13 17.88
CA ILE A 122 8.12 -25.92 18.58
C ILE A 122 6.60 -25.90 18.65
N ASP A 123 5.90 -26.18 17.54
CA ASP A 123 4.43 -26.22 17.49
C ASP A 123 3.87 -27.30 18.45
N GLU A 124 4.50 -28.49 18.52
CA GLU A 124 4.13 -29.54 19.47
C GLU A 124 4.26 -29.08 20.92
N LEU A 125 5.38 -28.40 21.25
CA LEU A 125 5.63 -27.89 22.58
C LEU A 125 4.65 -26.76 22.93
N GLU A 126 4.40 -25.83 22.00
CA GLU A 126 3.48 -24.72 22.20
C GLU A 126 2.05 -25.19 22.47
N ALA A 127 1.60 -26.25 21.82
CA ALA A 127 0.28 -26.85 22.06
C ALA A 127 0.02 -27.25 23.53
N THR A 128 1.10 -27.50 24.28
CA THR A 128 1.02 -27.83 25.71
C THR A 128 1.36 -26.63 26.59
N LEU A 129 2.42 -25.88 26.24
CA LEU A 129 2.95 -24.78 27.03
C LEU A 129 2.15 -23.48 26.91
N ASN A 130 1.39 -23.32 25.82
CA ASN A 130 0.62 -22.13 25.47
C ASN A 130 1.48 -20.83 25.48
N HIS A 131 2.77 -20.95 25.08
CA HIS A 131 3.70 -19.85 25.05
C HIS A 131 4.79 -20.10 24.00
N ASP A 132 4.77 -19.34 22.91
CA ASP A 132 5.65 -19.53 21.75
C ASP A 132 7.16 -19.38 22.09
N VAL A 133 7.52 -18.36 22.87
CA VAL A 133 8.93 -18.15 23.26
C VAL A 133 9.43 -19.30 24.14
N ILE A 134 8.65 -19.75 25.14
CA ILE A 134 9.06 -20.88 25.99
C ILE A 134 9.18 -22.16 25.16
N ALA A 135 8.27 -22.42 24.24
CA ALA A 135 8.33 -23.57 23.34
C ALA A 135 9.62 -23.55 22.50
N PHE A 136 9.94 -22.39 21.90
CA PHE A 136 11.18 -22.20 21.16
C PHE A 136 12.42 -22.41 22.03
N LEU A 137 12.47 -21.81 23.24
CA LEU A 137 13.61 -21.95 24.18
C LEU A 137 13.79 -23.40 24.64
N THR A 138 12.69 -24.12 24.82
CA THR A 138 12.73 -25.56 25.15
C THR A 138 13.35 -26.36 24.02
N ASN A 139 12.93 -26.14 22.77
CA ASN A 139 13.45 -26.87 21.64
C ASN A 139 14.93 -26.52 21.35
N ILE A 140 15.35 -25.25 21.45
CA ILE A 140 16.77 -24.92 21.27
C ILE A 140 17.65 -25.54 22.36
N ALA A 141 17.15 -25.64 23.60
CA ALA A 141 17.84 -26.34 24.69
C ALA A 141 17.96 -27.85 24.44
N GLU A 142 16.95 -28.52 23.85
CA GLU A 142 17.02 -29.93 23.43
C GLU A 142 18.22 -30.16 22.51
N HIS A 143 18.49 -29.24 21.57
CA HIS A 143 19.63 -29.32 20.65
C HIS A 143 20.98 -29.02 21.32
N ILE A 144 21.07 -27.93 22.08
CA ILE A 144 22.31 -27.51 22.74
C ILE A 144 22.81 -28.58 23.69
N ASP A 145 21.92 -29.17 24.50
CA ASP A 145 22.25 -30.14 25.52
C ASP A 145 22.25 -31.59 25.01
N ALA A 146 22.08 -31.81 23.71
CA ALA A 146 22.04 -33.15 23.12
C ALA A 146 23.27 -33.99 23.50
N GLY A 147 23.02 -35.19 24.03
CA GLY A 147 24.08 -36.13 24.42
C GLY A 147 24.70 -35.88 25.82
N LEU A 148 24.25 -34.86 26.56
CA LEU A 148 24.69 -34.61 27.93
C LEU A 148 23.89 -35.46 28.91
N GLY A 149 24.59 -35.99 29.94
CA GLY A 149 23.97 -36.75 31.04
C GLY A 149 23.14 -35.87 31.98
N PRO A 150 22.34 -36.45 32.89
CA PRO A 150 21.51 -35.69 33.83
C PRO A 150 22.32 -34.72 34.74
N ASP A 151 23.52 -35.13 35.11
CA ASP A 151 24.40 -34.40 36.01
C ASP A 151 25.41 -33.49 35.32
N ASP A 152 25.47 -33.52 34.00
CA ASP A 152 26.40 -32.69 33.23
C ASP A 152 25.96 -31.21 33.27
N PRO A 153 26.91 -30.25 33.31
CA PRO A 153 26.58 -28.85 33.12
C PRO A 153 25.79 -28.63 31.81
N LYS A 154 24.70 -27.85 31.87
CA LYS A 154 23.85 -27.56 30.76
C LYS A 154 24.16 -26.17 30.18
N PRO A 155 24.86 -26.05 29.02
CA PRO A 155 25.14 -24.76 28.42
C PRO A 155 23.84 -24.00 28.08
N SER A 156 22.75 -24.70 27.78
CA SER A 156 21.44 -24.11 27.48
C SER A 156 20.89 -23.21 28.59
N ARG A 157 21.35 -23.37 29.85
CA ARG A 157 20.96 -22.51 30.98
C ARG A 157 21.24 -21.02 30.75
N TRP A 158 22.10 -20.69 29.84
CA TRP A 158 22.48 -19.33 29.50
C TRP A 158 21.60 -18.70 28.40
N VAL A 159 20.86 -19.52 27.64
CA VAL A 159 19.93 -19.04 26.64
C VAL A 159 18.80 -18.28 27.36
N HIS A 160 18.46 -17.09 26.86
CA HIS A 160 17.46 -16.19 27.42
C HIS A 160 17.81 -15.63 28.81
N TYR A 161 19.07 -15.73 29.24
CA TYR A 161 19.50 -15.31 30.57
C TYR A 161 19.36 -13.80 30.78
N GLY A 162 18.50 -13.39 31.70
CA GLY A 162 18.22 -11.99 32.03
C GLY A 162 17.22 -11.30 31.11
N MET A 163 16.80 -11.92 30.02
CA MET A 163 15.86 -11.36 29.05
C MET A 163 14.40 -11.58 29.44
N THR A 164 13.53 -10.87 28.71
CA THR A 164 12.09 -11.13 28.64
C THR A 164 11.68 -11.49 27.23
N SER A 165 10.52 -12.14 27.05
CA SER A 165 10.04 -12.58 25.74
C SER A 165 9.97 -11.47 24.69
N SER A 166 9.70 -10.23 25.12
CA SER A 166 9.62 -9.09 24.20
C SER A 166 10.99 -8.60 23.74
N ASP A 167 12.05 -8.75 24.52
CA ASP A 167 13.42 -8.45 24.07
C ASP A 167 13.75 -9.26 22.81
N LEU A 168 13.35 -10.53 22.79
CA LEU A 168 13.49 -11.41 21.63
C LEU A 168 12.48 -11.07 20.53
N GLY A 169 11.20 -11.02 20.90
CA GLY A 169 10.10 -10.91 19.93
C GLY A 169 10.07 -9.59 19.18
N ASP A 170 10.24 -8.45 19.88
CA ASP A 170 10.20 -7.12 19.28
C ASP A 170 11.44 -6.83 18.44
N THR A 171 12.63 -7.18 18.95
CA THR A 171 13.90 -7.03 18.19
C THR A 171 13.83 -7.84 16.89
N ALA A 172 13.33 -9.09 16.95
CA ALA A 172 13.16 -9.92 15.78
C ALA A 172 12.12 -9.36 14.80
N LEU A 173 10.98 -8.86 15.28
CA LEU A 173 9.94 -8.25 14.46
C LEU A 173 10.48 -7.00 13.74
N CYS A 174 11.21 -6.15 14.42
CA CYS A 174 11.86 -4.98 13.83
C CYS A 174 12.86 -5.38 12.75
N TYR A 175 13.64 -6.44 12.98
CA TYR A 175 14.55 -6.97 11.96
C TYR A 175 13.81 -7.53 10.75
N GLN A 176 12.71 -8.29 10.93
CA GLN A 176 11.85 -8.73 9.82
C GLN A 176 11.26 -7.54 9.05
N MET A 177 10.82 -6.49 9.76
CA MET A 177 10.34 -5.26 9.11
C MET A 177 11.42 -4.59 8.28
N THR A 178 12.70 -4.58 8.68
CA THR A 178 13.78 -4.02 7.85
C THR A 178 13.96 -4.82 6.56
N GLN A 179 13.96 -6.16 6.65
CA GLN A 179 14.05 -7.03 5.48
C GLN A 179 12.90 -6.79 4.49
N ALA A 180 11.67 -6.75 5.00
CA ALA A 180 10.48 -6.51 4.19
C ALA A 180 10.46 -5.09 3.58
N GLN A 181 10.87 -4.09 4.37
CA GLN A 181 10.91 -2.69 3.94
C GLN A 181 11.89 -2.47 2.79
N ASP A 182 13.05 -3.17 2.80
CA ASP A 182 14.05 -3.11 1.73
C ASP A 182 13.45 -3.63 0.41
N MET A 183 12.65 -4.70 0.44
CA MET A 183 11.94 -5.20 -0.74
C MET A 183 10.92 -4.18 -1.27
N ILE A 184 10.10 -3.59 -0.40
CA ILE A 184 9.11 -2.57 -0.81
C ILE A 184 9.79 -1.35 -1.41
N ILE A 185 10.93 -0.91 -0.87
CA ILE A 185 11.72 0.19 -1.43
C ILE A 185 12.13 -0.13 -2.87
N GLU A 186 12.64 -1.34 -3.13
CA GLU A 186 13.07 -1.73 -4.48
C GLU A 186 11.90 -1.89 -5.45
N ASP A 187 10.76 -2.40 -5.01
CA ASP A 187 9.54 -2.44 -5.83
C ASP A 187 9.07 -1.04 -6.24
N VAL A 188 9.11 -0.07 -5.33
CA VAL A 188 8.76 1.33 -5.63
C VAL A 188 9.79 1.97 -6.56
N ARG A 189 11.07 1.69 -6.40
CA ARG A 189 12.13 2.13 -7.32
C ARG A 189 11.92 1.57 -8.72
N ARG A 190 11.62 0.27 -8.84
CA ARG A 190 11.29 -0.38 -10.11
C ARG A 190 10.12 0.32 -10.80
N LEU A 191 9.04 0.58 -10.07
CA LEU A 191 7.88 1.32 -10.58
C LEU A 191 8.26 2.73 -11.02
N GLY A 192 9.07 3.44 -10.23
CA GLY A 192 9.55 4.78 -10.54
C GLY A 192 10.35 4.83 -11.85
N ARG A 193 11.29 3.88 -12.04
CA ARG A 193 12.06 3.75 -13.28
C ARG A 193 11.16 3.47 -14.49
N ILE A 194 10.15 2.61 -14.35
CA ILE A 194 9.18 2.34 -15.43
C ILE A 194 8.43 3.62 -15.77
N CYS A 195 7.87 4.32 -14.78
CA CYS A 195 7.11 5.54 -15.02
C CYS A 195 7.96 6.64 -15.65
N ALA A 196 9.20 6.84 -15.21
CA ALA A 196 10.11 7.84 -15.79
C ALA A 196 10.43 7.52 -17.25
N ARG A 197 10.73 6.27 -17.58
CA ARG A 197 10.97 5.81 -18.95
C ARG A 197 9.75 6.03 -19.84
N ARG A 198 8.56 5.60 -19.39
CA ARG A 198 7.31 5.74 -20.14
C ARG A 198 6.89 7.20 -20.29
N ALA A 199 7.19 8.08 -19.34
CA ALA A 199 6.96 9.51 -19.46
C ALA A 199 7.70 10.10 -20.68
N LEU A 200 8.95 9.73 -20.88
CA LEU A 200 9.77 10.18 -22.00
C LEU A 200 9.35 9.55 -23.32
N GLU A 201 8.95 8.28 -23.28
CA GLU A 201 8.43 7.56 -24.46
C GLU A 201 7.18 8.23 -25.04
N PHE A 202 6.25 8.67 -24.19
CA PHE A 202 4.98 9.29 -24.60
C PHE A 202 4.96 10.81 -24.48
N LYS A 203 6.12 11.45 -24.44
CA LYS A 203 6.22 12.93 -24.32
C LYS A 203 5.54 13.67 -25.48
N ASP A 204 5.50 13.05 -26.66
CA ASP A 204 4.94 13.60 -27.88
C ASP A 204 3.59 12.96 -28.27
N THR A 205 2.99 12.13 -27.41
CA THR A 205 1.69 11.48 -27.63
C THR A 205 0.57 12.38 -27.10
N LEU A 206 -0.16 13.05 -27.99
CA LEU A 206 -1.28 13.93 -27.65
C LEU A 206 -2.45 13.11 -27.08
N CYS A 207 -3.05 13.64 -26.02
CA CYS A 207 -4.30 13.16 -25.44
C CYS A 207 -5.09 14.31 -24.82
N VAL A 208 -6.33 14.07 -24.46
CA VAL A 208 -7.15 15.08 -23.76
C VAL A 208 -7.00 14.93 -22.24
N GLY A 209 -6.69 16.02 -21.57
CA GLY A 209 -6.81 16.15 -20.12
C GLY A 209 -8.28 16.21 -19.71
N ARG A 210 -8.62 15.45 -18.65
CA ARG A 210 -10.00 15.40 -18.10
C ARG A 210 -10.01 15.87 -16.66
N THR A 211 -10.91 16.81 -16.37
CA THR A 211 -11.27 17.19 -15.00
C THR A 211 -12.75 16.89 -14.79
N HIS A 212 -13.14 16.38 -13.63
CA HIS A 212 -14.51 15.93 -13.37
C HIS A 212 -15.04 14.89 -14.37
N GLY A 213 -14.17 14.18 -15.11
CA GLY A 213 -14.53 13.27 -16.19
C GLY A 213 -14.85 13.96 -17.53
N ILE A 214 -14.78 15.29 -17.60
CA ILE A 214 -15.06 16.10 -18.78
C ILE A 214 -13.75 16.51 -19.46
N HIS A 215 -13.77 16.61 -20.79
CA HIS A 215 -12.64 17.08 -21.58
C HIS A 215 -12.31 18.54 -21.21
N ALA A 216 -11.05 18.79 -20.82
CA ALA A 216 -10.56 20.10 -20.46
C ALA A 216 -9.65 20.68 -21.54
N GLU A 217 -8.38 20.32 -21.54
CA GLU A 217 -7.38 20.88 -22.45
C GLU A 217 -6.49 19.77 -23.04
N PRO A 218 -5.82 20.03 -24.18
CA PRO A 218 -4.79 19.15 -24.72
C PRO A 218 -3.65 18.95 -23.71
N MET A 219 -3.17 17.73 -23.60
CA MET A 219 -1.96 17.36 -22.90
C MET A 219 -1.25 16.24 -23.61
N THR A 220 -0.05 15.85 -23.16
CA THR A 220 0.57 14.62 -23.65
C THR A 220 0.36 13.49 -22.64
N PHE A 221 0.31 12.27 -23.15
CA PHE A 221 0.17 11.07 -22.31
C PHE A 221 1.38 10.89 -21.36
N GLY A 222 2.58 11.29 -21.82
CA GLY A 222 3.78 11.31 -21.00
C GLY A 222 3.66 12.15 -19.73
N MET A 223 2.85 13.21 -19.71
CA MET A 223 2.62 14.03 -18.50
C MET A 223 1.92 13.24 -17.38
N LYS A 224 1.04 12.30 -17.70
CA LYS A 224 0.43 11.41 -16.69
C LYS A 224 1.49 10.54 -16.01
N TRP A 225 2.39 9.96 -16.79
CA TRP A 225 3.51 9.15 -16.31
C TRP A 225 4.51 9.96 -15.48
N ALA A 226 4.76 11.19 -15.88
CA ALA A 226 5.61 12.12 -15.13
C ALA A 226 5.08 12.38 -13.71
N VAL A 227 3.78 12.56 -13.57
CA VAL A 227 3.12 12.74 -12.26
C VAL A 227 3.25 11.50 -11.40
N TRP A 228 3.10 10.30 -11.99
CA TRP A 228 3.27 9.03 -11.28
C TRP A 228 4.72 8.81 -10.84
N ALA A 229 5.70 9.09 -11.72
CA ALA A 229 7.12 9.01 -11.37
C ALA A 229 7.46 9.89 -10.16
N GLN A 230 6.98 11.12 -10.14
CA GLN A 230 7.18 12.05 -9.01
C GLN A 230 6.48 11.57 -7.72
N ALA A 231 5.31 10.96 -7.82
CA ALA A 231 4.61 10.38 -6.67
C ALA A 231 5.39 9.20 -6.09
N LEU A 232 5.93 8.33 -6.94
CA LEU A 232 6.75 7.18 -6.53
C LEU A 232 8.09 7.62 -5.92
N LYS A 233 8.70 8.71 -6.43
CA LYS A 233 9.91 9.28 -5.79
C LYS A 233 9.63 9.78 -4.37
N ARG A 234 8.49 10.42 -4.14
CA ARG A 234 8.07 10.79 -2.78
C ARG A 234 7.76 9.57 -1.90
N ALA A 235 7.21 8.51 -2.48
CA ALA A 235 6.96 7.25 -1.78
C ALA A 235 8.28 6.59 -1.34
N GLU A 236 9.26 6.50 -2.23
CA GLU A 236 10.61 6.02 -1.92
C GLU A 236 11.22 6.78 -0.73
N GLY A 237 11.23 8.11 -0.78
CA GLY A 237 11.79 8.92 0.30
C GLY A 237 11.13 8.65 1.66
N ARG A 238 9.80 8.47 1.68
CA ARG A 238 9.08 8.10 2.92
C ARG A 238 9.47 6.71 3.40
N LEU A 239 9.54 5.72 2.51
CA LEU A 239 9.91 4.35 2.86
C LEU A 239 11.33 4.26 3.41
N VAL A 240 12.30 4.94 2.79
CA VAL A 240 13.69 5.02 3.27
C VAL A 240 13.75 5.66 4.66
N ALA A 241 13.03 6.75 4.87
CA ALA A 241 12.94 7.39 6.18
C ALA A 241 12.30 6.46 7.22
N THR A 242 11.20 5.78 6.85
CA THR A 242 10.49 4.84 7.74
C THR A 242 11.38 3.66 8.13
N ARG A 243 12.16 3.11 7.19
CA ARG A 243 13.13 2.06 7.49
C ARG A 243 14.07 2.47 8.61
N LYS A 244 14.64 3.67 8.51
CA LYS A 244 15.59 4.18 9.49
C LYS A 244 14.93 4.54 10.83
N PHE A 245 13.80 5.25 10.80
CA PHE A 245 13.22 5.84 12.00
C PHE A 245 12.18 4.95 12.70
N SER A 246 11.69 3.90 12.03
CA SER A 246 10.62 3.07 12.60
C SER A 246 10.87 1.57 12.56
N CYS A 247 11.57 1.04 11.53
CA CYS A 247 11.84 -0.40 11.44
C CYS A 247 13.12 -0.82 12.17
N ALA A 248 14.22 -0.08 11.99
CA ALA A 248 15.56 -0.52 12.35
C ALA A 248 15.89 -0.27 13.85
N TRP A 249 15.08 -0.81 14.76
CA TRP A 249 15.26 -0.69 16.20
C TRP A 249 15.33 -2.06 16.87
N GLY A 250 16.05 -2.15 18.00
CA GLY A 250 16.07 -3.31 18.88
C GLY A 250 16.00 -2.88 20.34
N ALA A 251 15.46 -3.72 21.19
CA ALA A 251 15.41 -3.49 22.63
C ALA A 251 15.68 -4.79 23.36
N ILE A 252 16.75 -4.81 24.18
CA ILE A 252 17.08 -5.90 25.10
C ILE A 252 17.31 -5.26 26.47
N SER A 253 16.22 -4.82 27.07
CA SER A 253 16.22 -3.97 28.26
C SER A 253 15.49 -4.60 29.46
N GLY A 254 14.98 -5.83 29.30
CA GLY A 254 14.29 -6.58 30.34
C GLY A 254 12.81 -6.23 30.50
N ALA A 255 12.20 -6.77 31.54
CA ALA A 255 10.75 -6.82 31.72
C ALA A 255 10.01 -5.47 31.73
N VAL A 256 10.70 -4.36 32.00
CA VAL A 256 10.12 -3.00 32.07
C VAL A 256 11.06 -1.92 31.52
N GLY A 257 12.07 -2.31 30.74
CA GLY A 257 13.01 -1.36 30.14
C GLY A 257 14.08 -0.81 31.09
N SER A 258 14.30 -1.47 32.25
CA SER A 258 15.17 -0.96 33.33
C SER A 258 16.58 -1.54 33.35
N TYR A 259 16.89 -2.48 32.42
CA TYR A 259 18.16 -3.23 32.38
C TYR A 259 18.54 -3.95 33.67
N SER A 260 17.54 -4.33 34.48
CA SER A 260 17.77 -4.88 35.83
C SER A 260 18.62 -6.16 35.86
N ASN A 261 18.55 -6.96 34.80
CA ASN A 261 19.23 -8.26 34.68
C ASN A 261 20.09 -8.41 33.42
N VAL A 262 20.16 -7.40 32.58
CA VAL A 262 20.93 -7.39 31.31
C VAL A 262 21.75 -6.11 31.26
N ASP A 263 23.06 -6.23 31.00
CA ASP A 263 23.90 -5.06 30.79
C ASP A 263 23.54 -4.39 29.46
N PRO A 264 23.44 -3.04 29.38
CA PRO A 264 23.18 -2.32 28.13
C PRO A 264 24.17 -2.60 26.99
N PHE A 265 25.35 -3.17 27.30
CA PHE A 265 26.29 -3.64 26.29
C PHE A 265 25.69 -4.76 25.43
N VAL A 266 24.89 -5.65 26.02
CA VAL A 266 24.27 -6.77 25.33
C VAL A 266 23.34 -6.26 24.21
N GLU A 267 22.50 -5.28 24.52
CA GLU A 267 21.61 -4.64 23.55
C GLU A 267 22.39 -4.01 22.39
N ARG A 268 23.40 -3.20 22.72
CA ARG A 268 24.25 -2.57 21.69
C ARG A 268 24.92 -3.60 20.79
N TYR A 269 25.46 -4.67 21.38
CA TYR A 269 26.13 -5.74 20.65
C TYR A 269 25.19 -6.44 19.65
N VAL A 270 24.02 -6.83 20.12
CA VAL A 270 23.00 -7.50 19.27
C VAL A 270 22.52 -6.57 18.17
N CYS A 271 22.17 -5.33 18.52
CA CYS A 271 21.72 -4.34 17.53
C CYS A 271 22.78 -4.08 16.45
N GLU A 272 24.05 -3.91 16.82
CA GLU A 272 25.16 -3.72 15.87
C GLU A 272 25.28 -4.90 14.91
N LYS A 273 25.19 -6.15 15.41
CA LYS A 273 25.28 -7.36 14.58
C LYS A 273 24.11 -7.50 13.61
N LEU A 274 22.93 -7.03 13.98
CA LEU A 274 21.72 -7.09 13.15
C LEU A 274 21.51 -5.83 12.27
N GLY A 275 22.36 -4.81 12.42
CA GLY A 275 22.19 -3.53 11.71
C GLY A 275 20.96 -2.75 12.20
N LEU A 276 20.64 -2.88 13.48
CA LEU A 276 19.60 -2.15 14.21
C LEU A 276 20.23 -1.07 15.10
N GLU A 277 19.42 -0.11 15.52
CA GLU A 277 19.78 0.86 16.56
C GLU A 277 19.12 0.47 17.89
N PRO A 278 19.80 0.58 19.05
CA PRO A 278 19.18 0.39 20.34
C PRO A 278 18.06 1.42 20.58
N ASP A 279 16.91 0.97 21.09
CA ASP A 279 15.83 1.90 21.46
C ASP A 279 16.27 2.75 22.65
N PRO A 280 16.30 4.09 22.54
CA PRO A 280 16.82 4.95 23.60
C PRO A 280 16.00 4.90 24.89
N ALA A 281 14.75 4.47 24.83
CA ALA A 281 13.87 4.30 25.98
C ALA A 281 12.67 3.42 25.62
N SER A 282 12.77 2.15 25.92
CA SER A 282 11.67 1.18 25.81
C SER A 282 10.94 0.99 27.15
N THR A 283 9.77 0.38 27.09
CA THR A 283 9.11 -0.26 28.23
C THR A 283 9.46 -1.76 28.24
N GLN A 284 8.53 -2.67 28.42
CA GLN A 284 8.74 -4.08 28.07
C GLN A 284 8.82 -4.28 26.55
N VAL A 285 8.35 -3.31 25.78
CA VAL A 285 8.25 -3.35 24.32
C VAL A 285 8.80 -2.06 23.71
N ILE A 286 9.21 -2.13 22.46
CA ILE A 286 9.47 -0.97 21.62
C ILE A 286 8.16 -0.19 21.44
N ALA A 287 8.19 1.14 21.46
CA ALA A 287 6.99 1.97 21.36
C ALA A 287 6.22 1.72 20.05
N ARG A 288 4.89 1.47 20.15
CA ARG A 288 4.04 1.05 19.04
C ARG A 288 3.71 2.15 18.02
N ASP A 289 3.98 3.41 18.34
CA ASP A 289 3.91 4.51 17.37
C ASP A 289 4.84 4.28 16.15
N ARG A 290 5.97 3.58 16.34
CA ARG A 290 6.86 3.14 15.26
C ARG A 290 6.16 2.17 14.30
N HIS A 291 5.47 1.16 14.84
CA HIS A 291 4.72 0.16 14.06
C HIS A 291 3.51 0.80 13.35
N ALA A 292 2.81 1.69 14.04
CA ALA A 292 1.72 2.48 13.47
C ALA A 292 2.21 3.36 12.31
N HIS A 293 3.36 4.01 12.46
CA HIS A 293 3.98 4.79 11.39
C HIS A 293 4.35 3.94 10.18
N VAL A 294 4.93 2.75 10.37
CA VAL A 294 5.19 1.79 9.29
C VAL A 294 3.91 1.50 8.53
N LEU A 295 2.86 1.05 9.20
CA LEU A 295 1.57 0.72 8.57
C LEU A 295 0.94 1.93 7.84
N ALA A 296 1.05 3.13 8.39
CA ALA A 296 0.56 4.36 7.76
C ALA A 296 1.30 4.69 6.46
N ILE A 297 2.61 4.48 6.41
CA ILE A 297 3.40 4.70 5.20
C ILE A 297 3.13 3.63 4.15
N LEU A 298 3.03 2.34 4.54
CA LEU A 298 2.61 1.28 3.61
C LEU A 298 1.21 1.58 3.02
N ALA A 299 0.26 2.05 3.84
CA ALA A 299 -1.07 2.47 3.40
C ALA A 299 -1.01 3.64 2.40
N THR A 300 -0.11 4.61 2.61
CA THR A 300 0.09 5.74 1.69
C THR A 300 0.65 5.27 0.35
N VAL A 301 1.57 4.31 0.34
CA VAL A 301 2.11 3.71 -0.89
C VAL A 301 1.01 2.93 -1.62
N ALA A 302 0.22 2.13 -0.90
CA ALA A 302 -0.91 1.40 -1.45
C ALA A 302 -1.96 2.35 -2.07
N ALA A 303 -2.23 3.50 -1.45
CA ALA A 303 -3.13 4.52 -1.99
C ALA A 303 -2.58 5.14 -3.29
N THR A 304 -1.25 5.34 -3.40
CA THR A 304 -0.61 5.80 -4.63
C THR A 304 -0.74 4.75 -5.75
N ALA A 305 -0.53 3.48 -5.43
CA ALA A 305 -0.70 2.38 -6.39
C ALA A 305 -2.16 2.26 -6.85
N GLU A 306 -3.13 2.39 -5.92
CA GLU A 306 -4.56 2.40 -6.25
C GLU A 306 -4.94 3.58 -7.16
N TRP A 307 -4.40 4.76 -6.93
CA TRP A 307 -4.63 5.91 -7.80
C TRP A 307 -4.17 5.65 -9.23
N ILE A 308 -2.96 5.13 -9.43
CA ILE A 308 -2.43 4.77 -10.75
C ILE A 308 -3.32 3.69 -11.42
N ALA A 309 -3.64 2.62 -10.69
CA ALA A 309 -4.49 1.55 -11.20
C ALA A 309 -5.92 2.03 -11.55
N THR A 310 -6.44 2.99 -10.81
CA THR A 310 -7.76 3.61 -11.08
C THR A 310 -7.75 4.38 -12.39
N GLU A 311 -6.67 5.13 -12.68
CA GLU A 311 -6.53 5.82 -13.96
C GLU A 311 -6.43 4.81 -15.12
N ILE A 312 -5.65 3.73 -14.99
CA ILE A 312 -5.58 2.66 -16.00
C ILE A 312 -6.98 2.07 -16.29
N ARG A 313 -7.74 1.77 -15.23
CA ARG A 313 -9.13 1.29 -15.38
C ARG A 313 -10.03 2.30 -16.11
N ALA A 314 -9.84 3.59 -15.85
CA ALA A 314 -10.58 4.65 -16.52
C ALA A 314 -10.20 4.77 -18.01
N LEU A 315 -8.93 4.60 -18.36
CA LEU A 315 -8.42 4.62 -19.72
C LEU A 315 -8.89 3.40 -20.53
N GLN A 316 -9.11 2.26 -19.89
CA GLN A 316 -9.54 1.00 -20.53
C GLN A 316 -11.06 0.91 -20.73
N LYS A 317 -11.86 1.84 -20.19
CA LYS A 317 -13.32 1.83 -20.42
C LYS A 317 -13.64 1.91 -21.92
N THR A 318 -14.69 1.20 -22.36
CA THR A 318 -15.17 1.20 -23.75
C THR A 318 -15.35 2.60 -24.33
N ASP A 319 -15.83 3.56 -23.52
CA ASP A 319 -16.07 4.95 -23.97
C ASP A 319 -14.80 5.79 -24.08
N THR A 320 -13.69 5.33 -23.47
CA THR A 320 -12.38 5.99 -23.46
C THR A 320 -11.40 5.26 -24.37
N LEU A 321 -11.12 4.00 -24.10
CA LEU A 321 -10.29 3.05 -24.84
C LEU A 321 -8.93 3.59 -25.31
N GLU A 322 -8.27 4.37 -24.44
CA GLU A 322 -6.98 5.01 -24.75
C GLU A 322 -5.78 4.15 -24.39
N ALA A 323 -5.96 3.22 -23.43
CA ALA A 323 -4.96 2.24 -23.04
C ALA A 323 -5.63 1.01 -22.43
N GLU A 324 -4.95 -0.13 -22.43
CA GLU A 324 -5.40 -1.34 -21.75
C GLU A 324 -4.23 -2.09 -21.08
N GLU A 325 -4.52 -2.84 -19.99
CA GLU A 325 -3.53 -3.69 -19.36
C GLU A 325 -3.08 -4.81 -20.32
N PRO A 326 -1.84 -5.34 -20.15
CA PRO A 326 -1.35 -6.41 -21.01
C PRO A 326 -2.27 -7.62 -20.98
N PHE A 327 -2.43 -8.27 -22.13
CA PHE A 327 -3.21 -9.48 -22.26
C PHE A 327 -2.32 -10.61 -22.74
N THR A 328 -2.11 -11.62 -21.91
CA THR A 328 -1.21 -12.73 -22.23
C THR A 328 -1.87 -13.75 -23.16
N ALA A 329 -1.07 -14.39 -24.00
CA ALA A 329 -1.55 -15.45 -24.89
C ALA A 329 -2.23 -16.57 -24.07
N GLY A 330 -3.45 -16.93 -24.46
CA GLY A 330 -4.28 -17.92 -23.75
C GLY A 330 -5.08 -17.39 -22.56
N GLN A 331 -4.90 -16.15 -22.15
CA GLN A 331 -5.72 -15.53 -21.10
C GLN A 331 -7.18 -15.43 -21.54
N LYS A 332 -8.11 -15.65 -20.60
CA LYS A 332 -9.55 -15.47 -20.80
C LYS A 332 -9.98 -14.16 -20.12
N GLY A 333 -10.50 -13.22 -20.90
CA GLY A 333 -10.94 -11.92 -20.38
C GLY A 333 -12.32 -11.94 -19.72
N SER A 334 -13.19 -12.86 -20.17
CA SER A 334 -14.55 -13.02 -19.68
C SER A 334 -15.03 -14.45 -19.87
N SER A 335 -15.84 -14.96 -18.95
CA SER A 335 -16.45 -16.29 -19.05
C SER A 335 -17.57 -16.36 -20.09
N ALA A 336 -18.24 -15.23 -20.38
CA ALA A 336 -19.41 -15.18 -21.25
C ALA A 336 -19.12 -14.52 -22.60
N MET A 337 -18.23 -13.53 -22.66
CA MET A 337 -17.96 -12.73 -23.87
C MET A 337 -16.47 -12.80 -24.22
N PRO A 338 -16.06 -13.61 -25.22
CA PRO A 338 -14.65 -13.88 -25.51
C PRO A 338 -13.81 -12.62 -25.89
N HIS A 339 -14.44 -11.59 -26.48
CA HIS A 339 -13.79 -10.34 -26.87
C HIS A 339 -13.61 -9.34 -25.72
N LYS A 340 -14.29 -9.56 -24.56
CA LYS A 340 -14.29 -8.62 -23.43
C LYS A 340 -13.01 -8.75 -22.63
N ARG A 341 -12.15 -7.75 -22.68
CA ARG A 341 -10.91 -7.64 -21.92
C ARG A 341 -11.12 -6.73 -20.70
N ASN A 342 -11.30 -7.35 -19.54
CA ASN A 342 -11.49 -6.61 -18.29
C ASN A 342 -10.14 -6.22 -17.70
N PRO A 343 -10.00 -5.05 -17.04
CA PRO A 343 -8.79 -4.63 -16.33
C PRO A 343 -8.68 -5.31 -14.94
N ILE A 344 -8.69 -6.66 -14.92
CA ILE A 344 -8.81 -7.47 -13.70
C ILE A 344 -7.59 -7.35 -12.79
N THR A 345 -6.41 -7.08 -13.38
CA THR A 345 -5.19 -6.91 -12.58
C THR A 345 -5.19 -5.55 -11.91
N ALA A 346 -5.56 -4.48 -12.60
CA ALA A 346 -5.73 -3.16 -12.01
C ALA A 346 -6.85 -3.13 -10.96
N GLU A 347 -7.96 -3.86 -11.17
CA GLU A 347 -9.03 -4.02 -10.18
C GLU A 347 -8.53 -4.73 -8.91
N ARG A 348 -7.67 -5.74 -9.06
CA ARG A 348 -7.05 -6.47 -7.94
C ARG A 348 -6.11 -5.57 -7.15
N VAL A 349 -5.29 -4.76 -7.82
CA VAL A 349 -4.45 -3.74 -7.17
C VAL A 349 -5.31 -2.82 -6.31
N CYS A 350 -6.41 -2.28 -6.85
CA CYS A 350 -7.34 -1.43 -6.10
C CYS A 350 -7.98 -2.18 -4.91
N GLY A 351 -8.32 -3.46 -5.08
CA GLY A 351 -8.91 -4.30 -4.03
C GLY A 351 -7.96 -4.52 -2.85
N LEU A 352 -6.72 -4.94 -3.13
CA LEU A 352 -5.70 -5.19 -2.11
C LEU A 352 -5.23 -3.92 -1.41
N ALA A 353 -5.17 -2.79 -2.12
CA ALA A 353 -4.85 -1.51 -1.50
C ALA A 353 -5.83 -1.12 -0.38
N ARG A 354 -7.10 -1.53 -0.46
CA ARG A 354 -8.10 -1.31 0.60
C ARG A 354 -7.74 -2.06 1.88
N VAL A 355 -7.22 -3.29 1.75
CA VAL A 355 -6.80 -4.11 2.90
C VAL A 355 -5.62 -3.43 3.61
N VAL A 356 -4.56 -3.06 2.86
CA VAL A 356 -3.38 -2.38 3.43
C VAL A 356 -3.78 -1.06 4.12
N LYS A 357 -4.69 -0.28 3.52
CA LYS A 357 -5.18 0.97 4.13
C LYS A 357 -5.99 0.73 5.41
N ALA A 358 -6.79 -0.34 5.46
CA ALA A 358 -7.56 -0.69 6.65
C ALA A 358 -6.67 -1.15 7.81
N ASN A 359 -5.60 -1.89 7.53
CA ASN A 359 -4.65 -2.38 8.53
C ASN A 359 -3.93 -1.24 9.27
N ALA A 360 -3.73 -0.08 8.64
CA ALA A 360 -3.13 1.07 9.30
C ALA A 360 -3.97 1.58 10.49
N GLN A 361 -5.29 1.43 10.43
CA GLN A 361 -6.17 1.80 11.56
C GLN A 361 -5.94 0.91 12.78
N VAL A 362 -5.63 -0.37 12.56
CA VAL A 362 -5.27 -1.29 13.67
C VAL A 362 -3.99 -0.83 14.34
N GLY A 363 -2.96 -0.50 13.56
CA GLY A 363 -1.69 0.00 14.09
C GLY A 363 -1.85 1.26 14.97
N PHE A 364 -2.72 2.19 14.60
CA PHE A 364 -3.00 3.35 15.45
C PHE A 364 -3.67 2.97 16.78
N ASN A 365 -4.50 1.92 16.79
CA ASN A 365 -5.15 1.45 18.01
C ASN A 365 -4.17 0.71 18.94
N ASP A 366 -3.11 0.12 18.40
CA ASP A 366 -2.10 -0.61 19.18
C ASP A 366 -1.10 0.30 19.92
N VAL A 367 -1.12 1.63 19.66
CA VAL A 367 -0.20 2.58 20.31
C VAL A 367 -0.45 2.69 21.83
N ALA A 368 -1.72 2.70 22.23
CA ALA A 368 -2.13 2.93 23.61
C ALA A 368 -2.22 1.62 24.41
N LEU A 369 -1.13 1.22 25.03
CA LEU A 369 -1.05 0.05 25.91
C LEU A 369 -1.21 0.44 27.37
N TRP A 370 -1.58 -0.53 28.23
CA TRP A 370 -1.62 -0.33 29.66
C TRP A 370 -0.21 -0.39 30.26
N HIS A 371 0.16 0.65 31.01
CA HIS A 371 1.43 0.74 31.73
C HIS A 371 2.62 0.43 30.81
N GLU A 372 3.54 -0.43 31.25
CA GLU A 372 4.73 -0.83 30.50
C GLU A 372 4.42 -1.83 29.38
N ARG A 373 3.28 -2.52 29.41
CA ARG A 373 2.72 -3.37 28.36
C ARG A 373 1.42 -4.06 28.82
N ASP A 374 0.46 -4.20 27.90
CA ASP A 374 -0.47 -5.32 27.84
C ASP A 374 -0.30 -6.05 26.50
N ILE A 375 -0.91 -7.24 26.33
CA ILE A 375 -0.68 -8.08 25.15
C ILE A 375 -1.70 -7.83 24.02
N SER A 376 -2.57 -6.83 24.12
CA SER A 376 -3.63 -6.56 23.13
C SER A 376 -3.10 -6.28 21.72
N HIS A 377 -1.93 -5.63 21.61
CA HIS A 377 -1.27 -5.35 20.35
C HIS A 377 -0.81 -6.62 19.61
N SER A 378 -0.32 -7.62 20.35
CA SER A 378 0.45 -8.74 19.80
C SER A 378 -0.35 -9.57 18.79
N SER A 379 -1.60 -9.92 19.11
CA SER A 379 -2.45 -10.70 18.20
C SER A 379 -2.81 -9.93 16.92
N ALA A 380 -3.02 -8.62 17.03
CA ALA A 380 -3.34 -7.76 15.89
C ALA A 380 -2.11 -7.57 14.99
N GLU A 381 -0.94 -7.28 15.55
CA GLU A 381 0.31 -7.05 14.82
C GLU A 381 0.76 -8.28 14.04
N ARG A 382 0.59 -9.49 14.59
CA ARG A 382 0.90 -10.76 13.90
C ARG A 382 0.15 -10.90 12.57
N VAL A 383 -1.03 -10.30 12.45
CA VAL A 383 -1.84 -10.28 11.23
C VAL A 383 -1.48 -9.06 10.37
N VAL A 384 -1.67 -7.85 10.91
CA VAL A 384 -1.71 -6.64 10.07
C VAL A 384 -0.35 -6.23 9.52
N LEU A 385 0.77 -6.50 10.22
CA LEU A 385 2.11 -6.17 9.73
C LEU A 385 2.49 -7.08 8.56
N ALA A 386 2.47 -8.38 8.77
CA ALA A 386 2.81 -9.36 7.76
C ALA A 386 1.90 -9.23 6.52
N ASP A 387 0.58 -9.18 6.72
CA ASP A 387 -0.40 -9.05 5.64
C ASP A 387 -0.24 -7.75 4.86
N SER A 388 0.11 -6.65 5.51
CA SER A 388 0.32 -5.36 4.83
C SER A 388 1.55 -5.40 3.92
N TYR A 389 2.67 -5.95 4.38
CA TYR A 389 3.86 -6.10 3.55
C TYR A 389 3.65 -7.06 2.39
N ILE A 390 3.07 -8.22 2.65
CA ILE A 390 2.80 -9.25 1.64
C ILE A 390 1.84 -8.73 0.57
N ALA A 391 0.73 -8.12 0.99
CA ALA A 391 -0.25 -7.57 0.05
C ALA A 391 0.32 -6.41 -0.77
N LEU A 392 1.12 -5.52 -0.14
CA LEU A 392 1.73 -4.38 -0.81
C LEU A 392 2.78 -4.84 -1.83
N ASP A 393 3.68 -5.74 -1.47
CA ASP A 393 4.67 -6.35 -2.36
C ASP A 393 4.01 -6.96 -3.60
N TYR A 394 2.97 -7.77 -3.41
CA TYR A 394 2.24 -8.38 -4.51
C TYR A 394 1.56 -7.35 -5.42
N LEU A 395 0.86 -6.36 -4.86
CA LEU A 395 0.16 -5.37 -5.68
C LEU A 395 1.12 -4.45 -6.44
N LEU A 396 2.30 -4.12 -5.88
CA LEU A 396 3.34 -3.35 -6.55
C LEU A 396 3.96 -4.14 -7.72
N ASP A 397 4.23 -5.44 -7.55
CA ASP A 397 4.67 -6.31 -8.64
C ASP A 397 3.64 -6.36 -9.78
N LYS A 398 2.35 -6.53 -9.45
CA LYS A 398 1.29 -6.55 -10.46
C LYS A 398 1.11 -5.21 -11.15
N LEU A 399 1.26 -4.10 -10.43
CA LEU A 399 1.24 -2.77 -11.01
C LEU A 399 2.44 -2.56 -11.94
N ALA A 400 3.64 -3.02 -11.56
CA ALA A 400 4.83 -2.95 -12.41
C ALA A 400 4.62 -3.72 -13.73
N TRP A 401 4.03 -4.93 -13.66
CA TRP A 401 3.68 -5.70 -14.85
C TRP A 401 2.68 -4.96 -15.76
N ILE A 402 1.65 -4.32 -15.18
CA ILE A 402 0.70 -3.51 -15.96
C ILE A 402 1.42 -2.35 -16.65
N LEU A 403 2.19 -1.56 -15.90
CA LEU A 403 2.79 -0.32 -16.37
C LEU A 403 3.87 -0.56 -17.44
N ASP A 404 4.67 -1.61 -17.24
CA ASP A 404 5.73 -1.98 -18.19
C ASP A 404 5.15 -2.43 -19.54
N GLY A 405 4.09 -3.24 -19.51
CA GLY A 405 3.46 -3.82 -20.67
C GLY A 405 2.19 -3.10 -21.16
N LEU A 406 1.86 -1.91 -20.62
CA LEU A 406 0.63 -1.19 -20.98
C LEU A 406 0.53 -0.95 -22.48
N VAL A 407 -0.56 -1.43 -23.07
CA VAL A 407 -0.88 -1.19 -24.49
C VAL A 407 -1.53 0.19 -24.59
N VAL A 408 -1.01 1.04 -25.48
CA VAL A 408 -1.43 2.43 -25.63
C VAL A 408 -1.95 2.62 -27.06
N TYR A 409 -3.04 3.37 -27.23
CA TYR A 409 -3.69 3.65 -28.49
C TYR A 409 -3.65 5.14 -28.84
N PRO A 410 -2.53 5.66 -29.41
CA PRO A 410 -2.35 7.09 -29.72
C PRO A 410 -3.42 7.65 -30.64
N GLU A 411 -3.88 6.86 -31.65
CA GLU A 411 -4.90 7.29 -32.59
C GLU A 411 -6.27 7.46 -31.91
N VAL A 412 -6.59 6.58 -30.93
CA VAL A 412 -7.82 6.73 -30.13
C VAL A 412 -7.74 7.96 -29.24
N MET A 413 -6.57 8.21 -28.63
CA MET A 413 -6.32 9.43 -27.84
C MET A 413 -6.56 10.68 -28.68
N ARG A 414 -6.06 10.69 -29.89
CA ARG A 414 -6.26 11.80 -30.86
C ARG A 414 -7.73 11.96 -31.22
N ALA A 415 -8.42 10.88 -31.56
CA ALA A 415 -9.85 10.92 -31.85
C ALA A 415 -10.68 11.44 -30.70
N ASN A 416 -10.33 11.04 -29.47
CA ASN A 416 -10.97 11.56 -28.25
C ASN A 416 -10.70 13.06 -28.05
N LEU A 417 -9.50 13.56 -28.36
CA LEU A 417 -9.19 14.99 -28.31
C LEU A 417 -10.13 15.80 -29.21
N GLU A 418 -10.45 15.28 -30.39
CA GLU A 418 -11.30 15.93 -31.38
C GLU A 418 -12.80 15.74 -31.16
N LYS A 419 -13.20 14.84 -30.23
CA LYS A 419 -14.60 14.43 -29.99
C LYS A 419 -15.52 15.60 -29.64
N THR A 420 -15.00 16.67 -29.07
CA THR A 420 -15.76 17.88 -28.72
C THR A 420 -15.71 18.96 -29.85
N ARG A 421 -15.26 18.60 -31.06
CA ARG A 421 -15.23 19.49 -32.22
C ARG A 421 -14.55 20.84 -31.95
N GLY A 422 -13.48 20.85 -31.14
CA GLY A 422 -12.69 22.03 -30.85
C GLY A 422 -13.12 22.83 -29.63
N LEU A 423 -14.13 22.44 -28.88
CA LEU A 423 -14.54 23.13 -27.63
C LEU A 423 -13.42 23.22 -26.56
N ILE A 424 -12.49 22.28 -26.60
CA ILE A 424 -11.32 22.28 -25.70
C ILE A 424 -10.40 23.50 -25.90
N TYR A 425 -10.53 24.23 -27.00
CA TYR A 425 -9.75 25.43 -27.28
C TYR A 425 -10.40 26.74 -26.78
N SER A 426 -11.59 26.66 -26.18
CA SER A 426 -12.38 27.82 -25.76
C SER A 426 -11.66 28.78 -24.82
N SER A 427 -10.80 28.27 -23.93
CA SER A 427 -9.96 29.09 -23.04
C SER A 427 -8.98 29.98 -23.81
N ARG A 428 -8.37 29.46 -24.88
CA ARG A 428 -7.43 30.24 -25.71
C ARG A 428 -8.14 31.25 -26.58
N VAL A 429 -9.33 30.90 -27.10
CA VAL A 429 -10.19 31.85 -27.86
C VAL A 429 -10.52 33.04 -26.97
N LEU A 430 -10.93 32.79 -25.70
CA LEU A 430 -11.22 33.86 -24.73
C LEU A 430 -10.03 34.78 -24.50
N LEU A 431 -8.82 34.20 -24.30
CA LEU A 431 -7.62 34.99 -24.09
C LEU A 431 -7.24 35.79 -25.32
N ALA A 432 -7.32 35.21 -26.54
CA ALA A 432 -7.01 35.89 -27.76
C ALA A 432 -7.94 37.09 -28.02
N LEU A 433 -9.23 36.99 -27.72
CA LEU A 433 -10.17 38.09 -27.79
C LEU A 433 -9.84 39.22 -26.81
N VAL A 434 -9.40 38.88 -25.63
CA VAL A 434 -8.95 39.85 -24.61
C VAL A 434 -7.66 40.52 -25.06
N ASP A 435 -6.71 39.77 -25.59
CA ASP A 435 -5.45 40.28 -26.11
C ASP A 435 -5.68 41.21 -27.31
N ALA A 436 -6.72 40.97 -28.12
CA ALA A 436 -7.17 41.87 -29.21
C ALA A 436 -7.90 43.13 -28.69
N GLY A 437 -7.97 43.35 -27.36
CA GLY A 437 -8.55 44.54 -26.77
C GLY A 437 -10.00 44.47 -26.36
N MET A 438 -10.66 43.29 -26.51
CA MET A 438 -12.05 43.10 -26.10
C MET A 438 -12.17 43.03 -24.56
N LYS A 439 -13.24 43.60 -24.01
CA LYS A 439 -13.54 43.40 -22.58
C LYS A 439 -13.81 41.90 -22.31
N ARG A 440 -13.32 41.42 -21.16
CA ARG A 440 -13.41 40.01 -20.79
C ARG A 440 -14.83 39.47 -20.78
N GLU A 441 -15.79 40.26 -20.31
CA GLU A 441 -17.21 39.90 -20.26
C GLU A 441 -17.81 39.72 -21.66
N ASP A 442 -17.47 40.63 -22.60
CA ASP A 442 -17.91 40.58 -23.98
C ASP A 442 -17.30 39.38 -24.72
N ALA A 443 -15.98 39.17 -24.52
CA ALA A 443 -15.28 38.01 -25.04
C ALA A 443 -15.87 36.69 -24.48
N TYR A 444 -16.17 36.62 -23.20
CA TYR A 444 -16.82 35.46 -22.57
C TYR A 444 -18.20 35.18 -23.18
N ALA A 445 -19.01 36.20 -23.39
CA ALA A 445 -20.34 36.04 -24.03
C ALA A 445 -20.26 35.46 -25.44
N ILE A 446 -19.28 35.90 -26.24
CA ILE A 446 -19.03 35.37 -27.59
C ILE A 446 -18.60 33.88 -27.50
N VAL A 447 -17.60 33.59 -26.67
CA VAL A 447 -17.10 32.24 -26.50
C VAL A 447 -18.21 31.29 -26.00
N GLN A 448 -18.97 31.70 -24.99
CA GLN A 448 -20.03 30.88 -24.41
C GLN A 448 -21.15 30.57 -25.39
N ARG A 449 -21.72 31.57 -26.09
CA ARG A 449 -22.85 31.30 -27.00
C ARG A 449 -22.46 30.37 -28.14
N ASN A 450 -21.25 30.51 -28.71
CA ASN A 450 -20.78 29.66 -29.80
C ASN A 450 -20.46 28.26 -29.28
N ALA A 451 -19.83 28.16 -28.08
CA ALA A 451 -19.55 26.88 -27.45
C ALA A 451 -20.82 26.10 -27.11
N MET A 452 -21.83 26.75 -26.53
CA MET A 452 -23.11 26.11 -26.18
C MET A 452 -23.87 25.62 -27.42
N ARG A 453 -23.85 26.37 -28.53
CA ARG A 453 -24.42 25.92 -29.77
C ARG A 453 -23.79 24.61 -30.29
N VAL A 454 -22.47 24.53 -30.30
CA VAL A 454 -21.75 23.33 -30.73
C VAL A 454 -22.00 22.18 -29.73
N TRP A 455 -22.05 22.47 -28.44
CA TRP A 455 -22.33 21.48 -27.40
C TRP A 455 -23.75 20.89 -27.55
N ASP A 456 -24.75 21.71 -27.82
CA ASP A 456 -26.14 21.26 -28.05
C ASP A 456 -26.21 20.34 -29.31
N ASP A 457 -25.46 20.64 -30.36
CA ASP A 457 -25.37 19.77 -31.55
C ASP A 457 -24.74 18.42 -31.20
N ILE A 458 -23.69 18.41 -30.39
CA ILE A 458 -23.06 17.17 -29.94
C ILE A 458 -24.05 16.35 -29.10
N GLN A 459 -24.70 16.96 -28.10
CA GLN A 459 -25.64 16.27 -27.21
C GLN A 459 -26.84 15.66 -27.95
N GLN A 460 -27.31 16.32 -28.99
CA GLN A 460 -28.44 15.85 -29.81
C GLN A 460 -28.03 14.94 -30.95
N GLY A 461 -26.74 14.60 -31.07
CA GLY A 461 -26.23 13.75 -32.13
C GLY A 461 -26.34 14.39 -33.55
N ARG A 462 -26.49 15.72 -33.60
CA ARG A 462 -26.55 16.44 -34.89
C ARG A 462 -25.15 16.59 -35.47
N ASN A 463 -25.09 16.49 -36.79
CA ASN A 463 -23.86 16.76 -37.55
C ASN A 463 -23.75 18.27 -37.80
N GLY A 464 -23.43 19.05 -36.72
CA GLY A 464 -23.27 20.51 -36.79
C GLY A 464 -21.81 20.93 -37.04
N SER A 465 -21.58 22.25 -37.07
CA SER A 465 -20.28 22.88 -37.29
C SER A 465 -19.29 22.57 -36.15
N SER A 466 -18.01 22.68 -36.47
CA SER A 466 -16.95 22.75 -35.46
C SER A 466 -17.04 24.08 -34.68
N TYR A 467 -16.36 24.15 -33.55
CA TYR A 467 -16.31 25.37 -32.74
C TYR A 467 -15.61 26.51 -33.50
N ARG A 468 -14.57 26.21 -34.27
CA ARG A 468 -13.90 27.16 -35.14
C ARG A 468 -14.86 27.74 -36.17
N GLU A 469 -15.58 26.91 -36.92
CA GLU A 469 -16.55 27.36 -37.93
C GLU A 469 -17.69 28.17 -37.27
N ALA A 470 -18.14 27.82 -36.11
CA ALA A 470 -19.15 28.58 -35.35
C ALA A 470 -18.66 29.97 -35.00
N LEU A 471 -17.38 30.12 -34.58
CA LEU A 471 -16.76 31.40 -34.27
C LEU A 471 -16.56 32.25 -35.55
N GLU A 472 -16.04 31.67 -36.65
CA GLU A 472 -15.81 32.35 -37.91
C GLU A 472 -17.13 32.89 -38.54
N ALA A 473 -18.27 32.25 -38.21
CA ALA A 473 -19.60 32.70 -38.64
C ALA A 473 -20.22 33.77 -37.72
N ASP A 474 -19.58 34.12 -36.59
CA ASP A 474 -20.07 35.09 -35.61
C ASP A 474 -19.53 36.49 -35.91
N GLU A 475 -20.42 37.43 -36.31
CA GLU A 475 -20.00 38.81 -36.64
C GLU A 475 -19.23 39.52 -35.56
N ALA A 476 -19.62 39.33 -34.29
CA ALA A 476 -18.92 39.96 -33.15
C ALA A 476 -17.54 39.36 -32.91
N PHE A 477 -17.34 38.06 -33.20
CA PHE A 477 -16.02 37.45 -33.23
C PHE A 477 -15.18 38.01 -34.38
N GLY A 478 -15.74 38.09 -35.56
CA GLY A 478 -15.08 38.68 -36.75
C GLY A 478 -14.60 40.11 -36.52
N ALA A 479 -15.36 40.93 -35.75
CA ALA A 479 -15.00 42.30 -35.40
C ALA A 479 -13.72 42.41 -34.57
N ALA A 480 -13.25 41.37 -33.92
CA ALA A 480 -11.98 41.33 -33.17
C ALA A 480 -10.75 41.34 -34.12
N GLY A 481 -10.93 41.05 -35.40
CA GLY A 481 -9.88 41.17 -36.42
C GLY A 481 -8.74 40.16 -36.32
N LEU A 482 -8.95 39.02 -35.68
CA LEU A 482 -7.97 37.95 -35.62
C LEU A 482 -7.65 37.38 -36.98
N SER A 483 -6.38 37.31 -37.34
CA SER A 483 -5.94 36.72 -38.61
C SER A 483 -6.12 35.20 -38.67
N ALA A 484 -6.13 34.64 -39.86
CA ALA A 484 -6.18 33.18 -40.04
C ALA A 484 -5.01 32.45 -39.34
N ALA A 485 -3.82 33.03 -39.36
CA ALA A 485 -2.64 32.47 -38.71
C ALA A 485 -2.77 32.45 -37.16
N GLU A 486 -3.39 33.50 -36.57
CA GLU A 486 -3.68 33.52 -35.11
C GLU A 486 -4.72 32.47 -34.78
N LEU A 487 -5.76 32.29 -35.58
CA LEU A 487 -6.74 31.23 -35.43
C LEU A 487 -6.11 29.85 -35.54
N ASP A 488 -5.25 29.60 -36.52
CA ASP A 488 -4.52 28.34 -36.64
C ASP A 488 -3.70 28.06 -35.35
N GLY A 489 -3.03 29.08 -34.79
CA GLY A 489 -2.29 28.97 -33.56
C GLY A 489 -3.17 28.74 -32.30
N ILE A 490 -4.41 29.25 -32.27
CA ILE A 490 -5.37 29.02 -31.21
C ILE A 490 -5.83 27.56 -31.20
N PHE A 491 -6.12 27.00 -32.39
CA PHE A 491 -6.60 25.63 -32.58
C PHE A 491 -5.49 24.60 -32.75
N ASP A 492 -4.22 24.97 -32.50
CA ASP A 492 -3.10 24.04 -32.45
C ASP A 492 -2.96 23.46 -31.02
N PRO A 493 -3.14 22.13 -30.83
CA PRO A 493 -2.97 21.51 -29.52
C PRO A 493 -1.56 21.69 -28.94
N TRP A 494 -0.52 21.78 -29.79
CA TRP A 494 0.87 21.96 -29.35
C TRP A 494 1.14 23.35 -28.76
N ALA A 495 0.34 24.33 -29.11
CA ALA A 495 0.44 25.66 -28.52
C ALA A 495 0.14 25.65 -26.99
N PHE A 496 -0.68 24.72 -26.50
CA PHE A 496 -0.88 24.48 -25.04
C PHE A 496 0.36 23.91 -24.37
N LEU A 497 1.19 23.21 -25.12
CA LEU A 497 2.30 22.39 -24.63
C LEU A 497 3.66 23.10 -24.81
N ALA A 498 3.68 24.34 -25.29
CA ALA A 498 4.91 25.09 -25.57
C ALA A 498 5.88 25.17 -24.36
N ARG A 499 5.37 25.06 -23.15
CA ARG A 499 6.17 25.12 -21.90
C ARG A 499 6.26 23.78 -21.16
N SER A 500 5.71 22.70 -21.74
CA SER A 500 5.65 21.39 -21.07
C SER A 500 7.03 20.70 -20.93
N GLY A 501 8.04 21.14 -21.70
CA GLY A 501 9.41 20.63 -21.64
C GLY A 501 9.98 20.55 -20.22
N VAL A 502 9.67 21.56 -19.38
CA VAL A 502 10.12 21.60 -17.97
C VAL A 502 9.67 20.37 -17.15
N VAL A 503 8.55 19.76 -17.49
CA VAL A 503 8.06 18.54 -16.81
C VAL A 503 8.99 17.37 -17.10
N TYR A 504 9.40 17.22 -18.35
CA TYR A 504 10.27 16.13 -18.80
C TYR A 504 11.72 16.30 -18.33
N GLU A 505 12.23 17.52 -18.29
CA GLU A 505 13.53 17.82 -17.68
C GLU A 505 13.58 17.36 -16.21
N ARG A 506 12.51 17.64 -15.45
CA ARG A 506 12.39 17.18 -14.05
C ARG A 506 12.30 15.67 -13.91
N VAL A 507 11.69 14.99 -14.87
CA VAL A 507 11.64 13.51 -14.88
C VAL A 507 13.00 12.89 -15.22
N GLN A 508 13.74 13.48 -16.17
CA GLN A 508 15.09 13.04 -16.53
C GLN A 508 16.08 13.14 -15.36
N GLY A 509 15.86 14.10 -14.46
CA GLY A 509 16.65 14.27 -13.23
C GLY A 509 16.26 13.34 -12.06
N LEU A 510 15.29 12.41 -12.25
CA LEU A 510 14.91 11.46 -11.19
C LEU A 510 15.86 10.26 -11.15
N GLU A 511 16.46 10.04 -10.00
CA GLU A 511 17.24 8.85 -9.67
C GLU A 511 16.41 7.96 -8.72
N PHE A 512 16.32 6.64 -9.05
CA PHE A 512 15.62 5.61 -8.28
C PHE A 512 16.54 4.45 -7.93
#